data_17cd115d9b93ec93c1b5da93941e489b
#
_entry.id   17cd115d9b93ec93c1b5da93941e489b
#
_cell.length_a   1.000
_cell.length_b   1.000
_cell.length_c   1.000
_cell.angle_alpha   90.00
_cell.angle_beta   90.00
_cell.angle_gamma   90.00
#
_symmetry.space_group_name_H-M   'P 1'
#
loop_
_entity.id
_entity.type
_entity.pdbx_description
1 polymer ?
#
loop_
_entity_poly.entity_id
_entity_poly.type
_entity_poly.pdbx_seq_one_letter_code
_entity_poly.pdbx_strand_id
1 'polypeptide(L)'
;MKTMERISREAALGLENATLFELAKLAAPRNAFANRRAGYVVNRMINYSNICTAQCKFCAYHAKAGVVKPYRLSDGEIFSLCAEAAERGATQIMLQGGLSPQFTLDWAERLLSKIKSAFPSLWLHVFSPSEIVSFARGAGVRVKDAVSRLKSAGADSVPGAADLLVERIRKSLCPNKCSVEEWVEVMRALAENSMTSSATMTFGMGETFAERVEHLDVVRRTQDETGVFKAFIAWPVSPERTLIEGKVERAGAPDFLKTLALSRAYLDNIDYVQSGWLTEGLKVAEVALLFGANDVGGVLMDEMVVRATGIDNRATAENMRKIIVSAGLVPRERNGLYETVSEF
;
A
#
# COMPACT_ATOMS: atom_id res chain seq x y z
N MET A 1 24.97 9.09 -14.42
CA MET A 1 23.55 9.22 -14.77
C MET A 1 23.23 10.71 -14.85
N LYS A 2 22.64 11.21 -15.96
CA LYS A 2 22.10 12.57 -15.97
C LYS A 2 21.01 12.62 -14.88
N THR A 3 21.15 13.53 -13.94
CA THR A 3 20.09 13.85 -13.01
C THR A 3 18.86 14.28 -13.82
N MET A 4 17.80 13.48 -13.78
CA MET A 4 16.54 13.89 -14.42
C MET A 4 16.04 15.13 -13.71
N GLU A 5 15.66 16.13 -14.52
CA GLU A 5 15.04 17.33 -13.99
C GLU A 5 13.74 16.97 -13.28
N ARG A 6 13.54 17.53 -12.11
CA ARG A 6 12.37 17.29 -11.27
C ARG A 6 11.15 17.96 -11.91
N ILE A 7 10.10 17.20 -12.18
CA ILE A 7 8.84 17.74 -12.69
C ILE A 7 8.18 18.61 -11.62
N SER A 8 7.88 19.88 -11.95
CA SER A 8 7.16 20.79 -11.04
C SER A 8 5.68 20.38 -10.94
N ARG A 9 4.98 20.88 -9.91
CA ARG A 9 3.53 20.64 -9.75
C ARG A 9 2.76 21.20 -10.96
N GLU A 10 3.10 22.39 -11.42
CA GLU A 10 2.48 23.05 -12.57
C GLU A 10 2.68 22.25 -13.84
N ALA A 11 3.91 21.75 -14.08
CA ALA A 11 4.21 20.89 -15.23
C ALA A 11 3.41 19.56 -15.13
N ALA A 12 3.26 18.97 -13.95
CA ALA A 12 2.44 17.77 -13.77
C ALA A 12 0.95 18.03 -14.04
N LEU A 13 0.40 19.17 -13.61
CA LEU A 13 -0.97 19.57 -13.93
C LEU A 13 -1.18 19.74 -15.45
N GLY A 14 -0.17 20.21 -16.18
CA GLY A 14 -0.20 20.30 -17.64
C GLY A 14 -0.28 18.95 -18.37
N LEU A 15 -0.07 17.83 -17.67
CA LEU A 15 -0.13 16.47 -18.24
C LEU A 15 -1.55 15.84 -18.23
N GLU A 16 -2.58 16.55 -17.84
CA GLU A 16 -3.95 16.03 -17.74
C GLU A 16 -4.41 15.35 -19.06
N ASN A 17 -4.15 16.00 -20.18
CA ASN A 17 -4.50 15.51 -21.51
C ASN A 17 -3.38 14.72 -22.20
N ALA A 18 -2.28 14.44 -21.49
CA ALA A 18 -1.19 13.66 -22.05
C ALA A 18 -1.67 12.23 -22.42
N THR A 19 -1.18 11.76 -23.55
CA THR A 19 -1.44 10.39 -23.98
C THR A 19 -0.71 9.40 -23.07
N LEU A 20 -1.16 8.16 -23.07
CA LEU A 20 -0.52 7.08 -22.32
C LEU A 20 0.97 6.94 -22.72
N PHE A 21 1.28 7.08 -24.02
CA PHE A 21 2.66 6.94 -24.51
C PHE A 21 3.55 8.11 -24.11
N GLU A 22 3.02 9.33 -24.04
CA GLU A 22 3.78 10.49 -23.56
C GLU A 22 4.14 10.31 -22.08
N LEU A 23 3.20 9.85 -21.24
CA LEU A 23 3.45 9.55 -19.84
C LEU A 23 4.44 8.39 -19.67
N ALA A 24 4.30 7.32 -20.46
CA ALA A 24 5.25 6.20 -20.46
C ALA A 24 6.66 6.64 -20.81
N LYS A 25 6.81 7.55 -21.78
CA LYS A 25 8.12 8.11 -22.16
C LYS A 25 8.76 8.93 -21.04
N LEU A 26 7.96 9.66 -20.27
CA LEU A 26 8.43 10.38 -19.07
C LEU A 26 8.87 9.41 -17.95
N ALA A 27 8.14 8.30 -17.78
CA ALA A 27 8.44 7.29 -16.77
C ALA A 27 9.61 6.37 -17.15
N ALA A 28 9.89 6.19 -18.46
CA ALA A 28 10.82 5.20 -19.00
C ALA A 28 12.22 5.19 -18.35
N PRO A 29 12.86 6.33 -18.03
CA PRO A 29 14.21 6.31 -17.45
C PRO A 29 14.32 5.62 -16.09
N ARG A 30 13.19 5.43 -15.41
CA ARG A 30 13.11 4.83 -14.05
C ARG A 30 12.27 3.55 -13.98
N ASN A 31 11.80 3.04 -15.11
CA ASN A 31 11.02 1.80 -15.11
C ASN A 31 11.91 0.56 -14.94
N ALA A 32 11.28 -0.62 -14.83
CA ALA A 32 11.97 -1.89 -14.65
C ALA A 32 12.99 -2.18 -15.77
N PHE A 33 12.71 -1.75 -16.98
CA PHE A 33 13.59 -1.97 -18.14
C PHE A 33 14.93 -1.25 -18.03
N ALA A 34 14.99 -0.09 -17.33
CA ALA A 34 16.22 0.62 -17.08
C ALA A 34 17.24 -0.22 -16.28
N ASN A 35 16.74 -1.04 -15.36
CA ASN A 35 17.55 -1.89 -14.51
C ASN A 35 17.48 -3.37 -14.92
N ARG A 36 16.68 -3.72 -15.92
CA ARG A 36 16.44 -5.07 -16.41
C ARG A 36 15.93 -6.06 -15.33
N ARG A 37 15.38 -5.57 -14.24
CA ARG A 37 14.91 -6.36 -13.10
C ARG A 37 13.56 -5.85 -12.61
N ALA A 38 12.72 -6.76 -12.12
CA ALA A 38 11.52 -6.41 -11.36
C ALA A 38 11.41 -7.26 -10.09
N GLY A 39 11.02 -6.60 -8.98
CA GLY A 39 10.90 -7.22 -7.67
C GLY A 39 9.53 -7.87 -7.45
N TYR A 40 9.47 -8.85 -6.54
CA TYR A 40 8.26 -9.34 -5.90
C TYR A 40 8.57 -9.84 -4.50
N VAL A 41 7.57 -9.97 -3.63
CA VAL A 41 7.74 -10.51 -2.27
C VAL A 41 6.71 -11.61 -1.98
N VAL A 42 7.15 -12.66 -1.29
CA VAL A 42 6.24 -13.67 -0.76
C VAL A 42 5.76 -13.20 0.60
N ASN A 43 4.47 -12.82 0.68
CA ASN A 43 3.87 -12.29 1.90
C ASN A 43 2.47 -12.84 2.13
N ARG A 44 2.04 -12.80 3.39
CA ARG A 44 0.66 -13.08 3.79
C ARG A 44 0.00 -11.82 4.33
N MET A 45 -1.24 -11.57 3.92
CA MET A 45 -2.10 -10.58 4.53
C MET A 45 -2.94 -11.24 5.62
N ILE A 46 -2.89 -10.69 6.83
CA ILE A 46 -3.73 -11.09 7.94
C ILE A 46 -4.63 -9.92 8.30
N ASN A 47 -5.89 -10.02 7.88
CA ASN A 47 -6.91 -9.06 8.25
C ASN A 47 -7.52 -9.52 9.58
N TYR A 48 -7.05 -8.98 10.71
CA TYR A 48 -7.41 -9.50 12.04
C TYR A 48 -8.84 -9.15 12.46
N SER A 49 -9.50 -8.19 11.84
CA SER A 49 -10.91 -7.86 12.06
C SER A 49 -11.45 -6.95 10.95
N ASN A 50 -12.76 -7.09 10.66
CA ASN A 50 -13.49 -6.16 9.80
C ASN A 50 -14.43 -5.25 10.59
N ILE A 51 -14.45 -5.33 11.93
CA ILE A 51 -15.20 -4.42 12.79
C ILE A 51 -14.50 -3.08 12.78
N CYS A 52 -15.11 -2.09 12.10
CA CYS A 52 -14.44 -0.82 11.80
C CYS A 52 -15.36 0.37 12.04
N THR A 53 -14.90 1.36 12.83
CA THR A 53 -15.62 2.61 13.09
C THR A 53 -15.41 3.65 12.00
N ALA A 54 -14.40 3.50 11.13
CA ALA A 54 -14.13 4.44 10.04
C ALA A 54 -15.25 4.46 8.99
N GLN A 55 -15.83 3.31 8.68
CA GLN A 55 -16.98 3.18 7.76
C GLN A 55 -16.77 3.91 6.44
N CYS A 56 -15.60 3.73 5.83
CA CYS A 56 -15.27 4.35 4.55
C CYS A 56 -16.28 3.93 3.47
N LYS A 57 -16.82 4.88 2.72
CA LYS A 57 -17.89 4.63 1.73
C LYS A 57 -17.44 3.77 0.55
N PHE A 58 -16.14 3.68 0.29
CA PHE A 58 -15.53 2.86 -0.76
C PHE A 58 -15.07 1.47 -0.28
N CYS A 59 -15.30 1.10 0.99
CA CYS A 59 -14.83 -0.16 1.54
C CYS A 59 -15.99 -1.15 1.66
N ALA A 60 -15.97 -2.23 0.90
CA ALA A 60 -16.93 -3.33 1.01
C ALA A 60 -16.62 -4.28 2.18
N TYR A 61 -15.41 -4.21 2.73
CA TYR A 61 -14.93 -5.17 3.73
C TYR A 61 -15.41 -4.91 5.15
N HIS A 62 -15.62 -3.65 5.54
CA HIS A 62 -16.03 -3.35 6.91
C HIS A 62 -17.41 -3.95 7.22
N ALA A 63 -17.58 -4.47 8.45
CA ALA A 63 -18.76 -5.24 8.85
C ALA A 63 -20.12 -4.56 8.57
N LYS A 64 -20.20 -3.22 8.70
CA LYS A 64 -21.43 -2.46 8.44
C LYS A 64 -21.80 -2.34 6.95
N ALA A 65 -20.89 -2.68 6.02
CA ALA A 65 -21.22 -2.78 4.61
C ALA A 65 -22.14 -3.98 4.32
N GLY A 66 -22.18 -4.97 5.21
CA GLY A 66 -23.05 -6.14 5.10
C GLY A 66 -22.56 -7.21 4.12
N VAL A 67 -21.43 -7.01 3.47
CA VAL A 67 -20.85 -7.95 2.50
C VAL A 67 -20.10 -9.08 3.19
N VAL A 68 -19.29 -8.74 4.21
CA VAL A 68 -18.53 -9.69 5.03
C VAL A 68 -19.10 -9.72 6.44
N LYS A 69 -19.39 -10.92 6.97
CA LYS A 69 -19.88 -11.07 8.34
C LYS A 69 -18.87 -10.47 9.33
N PRO A 70 -19.34 -9.83 10.42
CA PRO A 70 -18.46 -9.33 11.46
C PRO A 70 -17.59 -10.46 12.03
N TYR A 71 -16.30 -10.22 12.16
CA TYR A 71 -15.37 -11.14 12.78
C TYR A 71 -14.19 -10.42 13.45
N ARG A 72 -13.58 -11.12 14.37
CA ARG A 72 -12.33 -10.79 15.01
C ARG A 72 -11.54 -12.07 15.21
N LEU A 73 -10.31 -12.10 14.76
CA LEU A 73 -9.40 -13.19 15.05
C LEU A 73 -8.88 -13.07 16.49
N SER A 74 -8.75 -14.20 17.16
CA SER A 74 -8.01 -14.29 18.41
C SER A 74 -6.50 -14.17 18.16
N ASP A 75 -5.73 -13.82 19.19
CA ASP A 75 -4.27 -13.78 19.12
C ASP A 75 -3.68 -15.16 18.72
N GLY A 76 -4.33 -16.25 19.13
CA GLY A 76 -3.96 -17.61 18.75
C GLY A 76 -4.13 -17.89 17.25
N GLU A 77 -5.26 -17.45 16.67
CA GLU A 77 -5.52 -17.59 15.23
C GLU A 77 -4.52 -16.76 14.42
N ILE A 78 -4.25 -15.51 14.84
CA ILE A 78 -3.24 -14.65 14.18
C ILE A 78 -1.86 -15.34 14.22
N PHE A 79 -1.48 -15.87 15.37
CA PHE A 79 -0.20 -16.58 15.53
C PHE A 79 -0.10 -17.83 14.64
N SER A 80 -1.17 -18.63 14.56
CA SER A 80 -1.24 -19.80 13.67
C SER A 80 -1.10 -19.43 12.21
N LEU A 81 -1.71 -18.31 11.78
CA LEU A 81 -1.60 -17.78 10.42
C LEU A 81 -0.16 -17.31 10.12
N CYS A 82 0.55 -16.76 11.11
CA CYS A 82 1.98 -16.41 10.96
C CYS A 82 2.84 -17.66 10.81
N ALA A 83 2.60 -18.72 11.60
CA ALA A 83 3.30 -19.98 11.50
C ALA A 83 3.12 -20.63 10.13
N GLU A 84 1.87 -20.75 9.67
CA GLU A 84 1.57 -21.27 8.33
C GLU A 84 2.21 -20.45 7.21
N ALA A 85 2.25 -19.12 7.35
CA ALA A 85 2.92 -18.25 6.39
C ALA A 85 4.44 -18.54 6.32
N ALA A 86 5.08 -18.68 7.47
CA ALA A 86 6.51 -19.02 7.55
C ALA A 86 6.81 -20.38 6.91
N GLU A 87 5.99 -21.40 7.18
CA GLU A 87 6.11 -22.74 6.56
C GLU A 87 5.94 -22.68 5.03
N ARG A 88 5.12 -21.75 4.52
CA ARG A 88 4.93 -21.53 3.09
C ARG A 88 5.96 -20.60 2.46
N GLY A 89 7.03 -20.27 3.17
CA GLY A 89 8.14 -19.45 2.68
C GLY A 89 7.87 -17.96 2.62
N ALA A 90 6.85 -17.47 3.33
CA ALA A 90 6.63 -16.03 3.43
C ALA A 90 7.77 -15.36 4.22
N THR A 91 8.28 -14.26 3.67
CA THR A 91 9.29 -13.42 4.33
C THR A 91 8.66 -12.21 5.04
N GLN A 92 7.38 -11.93 4.78
CA GLN A 92 6.68 -10.77 5.31
C GLN A 92 5.24 -11.12 5.71
N ILE A 93 4.83 -10.60 6.86
CA ILE A 93 3.43 -10.55 7.28
C ILE A 93 2.93 -9.12 7.13
N MET A 94 1.79 -8.94 6.44
CA MET A 94 1.03 -7.71 6.43
C MET A 94 -0.16 -7.88 7.39
N LEU A 95 -0.16 -7.18 8.52
CA LEU A 95 -1.17 -7.29 9.57
C LEU A 95 -1.97 -5.99 9.68
N GLN A 96 -3.23 -6.01 9.26
CA GLN A 96 -4.12 -4.85 9.28
C GLN A 96 -5.53 -5.25 9.70
N GLY A 97 -6.28 -4.33 10.29
CA GLY A 97 -7.67 -4.57 10.68
C GLY A 97 -8.55 -3.31 10.63
N GLY A 98 -9.78 -3.48 11.09
CA GLY A 98 -10.71 -2.37 11.24
C GLY A 98 -10.36 -1.49 12.44
N LEU A 99 -10.63 -0.19 12.35
CA LEU A 99 -10.54 0.72 13.48
C LEU A 99 -11.60 0.35 14.52
N SER A 100 -11.16 -0.10 15.70
CA SER A 100 -12.07 -0.46 16.79
C SER A 100 -11.42 -0.17 18.15
N PRO A 101 -12.15 0.41 19.11
CA PRO A 101 -11.63 0.65 20.46
C PRO A 101 -11.19 -0.62 21.21
N GLN A 102 -11.60 -1.79 20.72
CA GLN A 102 -11.19 -3.08 21.31
C GLN A 102 -9.71 -3.40 21.06
N PHE A 103 -9.09 -2.78 20.06
CA PHE A 103 -7.68 -2.95 19.76
C PHE A 103 -6.93 -1.76 20.35
N THR A 104 -6.15 -2.01 21.39
CA THR A 104 -5.38 -1.01 22.12
C THR A 104 -3.91 -1.09 21.74
N LEU A 105 -3.15 -0.02 22.06
CA LEU A 105 -1.70 -0.04 21.87
C LEU A 105 -1.05 -1.19 22.66
N ASP A 106 -1.48 -1.44 23.90
CA ASP A 106 -0.97 -2.56 24.72
C ASP A 106 -1.27 -3.94 24.11
N TRP A 107 -2.44 -4.10 23.47
CA TRP A 107 -2.74 -5.33 22.72
C TRP A 107 -1.78 -5.49 21.55
N ALA A 108 -1.56 -4.44 20.77
CA ALA A 108 -0.66 -4.45 19.63
C ALA A 108 0.77 -4.84 20.02
N GLU A 109 1.29 -4.24 21.11
CA GLU A 109 2.62 -4.57 21.64
C GLU A 109 2.76 -6.02 22.05
N ARG A 110 1.81 -6.53 22.84
CA ARG A 110 1.85 -7.95 23.27
C ARG A 110 1.80 -8.90 22.07
N LEU A 111 0.94 -8.63 21.10
CA LEU A 111 0.81 -9.45 19.90
C LEU A 111 2.10 -9.45 19.07
N LEU A 112 2.65 -8.27 18.77
CA LEU A 112 3.89 -8.14 17.99
C LEU A 112 5.08 -8.79 18.68
N SER A 113 5.25 -8.56 19.98
CA SER A 113 6.35 -9.17 20.76
C SER A 113 6.27 -10.69 20.72
N LYS A 114 5.07 -11.26 20.85
CA LYS A 114 4.86 -12.71 20.74
C LYS A 114 5.21 -13.24 19.37
N ILE A 115 4.75 -12.59 18.29
CA ILE A 115 5.02 -13.00 16.92
C ILE A 115 6.53 -12.90 16.64
N LYS A 116 7.15 -11.76 16.97
CA LYS A 116 8.57 -11.50 16.68
C LYS A 116 9.50 -12.44 17.45
N SER A 117 9.15 -12.80 18.68
CA SER A 117 9.90 -13.78 19.47
C SER A 117 9.87 -15.19 18.87
N ALA A 118 8.74 -15.59 18.29
CA ALA A 118 8.59 -16.93 17.70
C ALA A 118 9.10 -16.99 16.25
N PHE A 119 8.99 -15.89 15.51
CA PHE A 119 9.34 -15.81 14.08
C PHE A 119 10.25 -14.58 13.83
N PRO A 120 11.49 -14.58 14.33
CA PRO A 120 12.37 -13.39 14.28
C PRO A 120 12.72 -12.96 12.84
N SER A 121 12.71 -13.89 11.88
CA SER A 121 12.98 -13.64 10.46
C SER A 121 11.82 -13.03 9.68
N LEU A 122 10.57 -13.13 10.18
CA LEU A 122 9.43 -12.53 9.53
C LEU A 122 9.48 -11.01 9.65
N TRP A 123 9.40 -10.33 8.51
CA TRP A 123 9.22 -8.88 8.44
C TRP A 123 7.77 -8.52 8.78
N LEU A 124 7.58 -7.77 9.85
CA LEU A 124 6.26 -7.35 10.31
C LEU A 124 5.90 -5.98 9.73
N HIS A 125 5.12 -5.97 8.64
CA HIS A 125 4.56 -4.79 7.98
C HIS A 125 3.14 -4.59 8.51
N VAL A 126 2.98 -3.75 9.55
CA VAL A 126 1.82 -3.85 10.43
C VAL A 126 1.10 -2.54 10.64
N PHE A 127 -0.21 -2.66 10.83
CA PHE A 127 -1.17 -1.59 11.07
C PHE A 127 -1.21 -0.55 9.94
N SER A 128 -2.03 0.45 10.08
CA SER A 128 -2.10 1.60 9.17
C SER A 128 -1.89 2.88 9.97
N PRO A 129 -1.59 4.02 9.33
CA PRO A 129 -1.53 5.30 10.03
C PRO A 129 -2.79 5.59 10.85
N SER A 130 -3.97 5.26 10.31
CA SER A 130 -5.24 5.43 11.04
C SER A 130 -5.34 4.54 12.28
N GLU A 131 -4.83 3.30 12.23
CA GLU A 131 -4.77 2.42 13.40
C GLU A 131 -3.80 2.97 14.44
N ILE A 132 -2.62 3.44 14.03
CA ILE A 132 -1.61 4.03 14.93
C ILE A 132 -2.16 5.28 15.62
N VAL A 133 -2.82 6.19 14.89
CA VAL A 133 -3.49 7.35 15.46
C VAL A 133 -4.58 6.93 16.46
N SER A 134 -5.36 5.91 16.14
CA SER A 134 -6.37 5.35 17.04
C SER A 134 -5.75 4.78 18.32
N PHE A 135 -4.64 4.04 18.21
CA PHE A 135 -3.91 3.50 19.35
C PHE A 135 -3.35 4.62 20.24
N ALA A 136 -2.74 5.63 19.64
CA ALA A 136 -2.18 6.76 20.36
C ALA A 136 -3.26 7.52 21.13
N ARG A 137 -4.39 7.82 20.50
CA ARG A 137 -5.54 8.47 21.12
C ARG A 137 -6.12 7.64 22.25
N GLY A 138 -6.32 6.34 22.03
CA GLY A 138 -6.87 5.42 23.05
C GLY A 138 -5.96 5.26 24.27
N ALA A 139 -4.64 5.34 24.09
CA ALA A 139 -3.64 5.27 25.15
C ALA A 139 -3.32 6.63 25.79
N GLY A 140 -3.84 7.75 25.24
CA GLY A 140 -3.52 9.10 25.72
C GLY A 140 -2.05 9.50 25.54
N VAL A 141 -1.38 8.98 24.50
CA VAL A 141 0.03 9.27 24.18
C VAL A 141 0.16 9.97 22.82
N ARG A 142 1.32 10.57 22.54
CA ARG A 142 1.61 11.14 21.23
C ARG A 142 1.81 10.03 20.20
N VAL A 143 1.55 10.33 18.92
CA VAL A 143 1.80 9.41 17.80
C VAL A 143 3.23 8.88 17.80
N LYS A 144 4.22 9.75 18.02
CA LYS A 144 5.63 9.37 18.12
C LYS A 144 5.90 8.32 19.21
N ASP A 145 5.28 8.47 20.38
CA ASP A 145 5.46 7.55 21.50
C ASP A 145 4.79 6.19 21.18
N ALA A 146 3.62 6.20 20.53
CA ALA A 146 2.97 4.98 20.07
C ALA A 146 3.82 4.24 19.02
N VAL A 147 4.40 4.95 18.04
CA VAL A 147 5.31 4.36 17.04
C VAL A 147 6.55 3.77 17.70
N SER A 148 7.15 4.47 18.65
CA SER A 148 8.33 3.97 19.40
C SER A 148 8.03 2.66 20.13
N ARG A 149 6.87 2.58 20.78
CA ARG A 149 6.40 1.38 21.48
C ARG A 149 6.18 0.22 20.49
N LEU A 150 5.51 0.46 19.37
CA LEU A 150 5.31 -0.56 18.34
C LEU A 150 6.63 -1.06 17.75
N LYS A 151 7.59 -0.15 17.49
CA LYS A 151 8.95 -0.50 17.06
C LYS A 151 9.62 -1.43 18.06
N SER A 152 9.60 -1.05 19.35
CA SER A 152 10.21 -1.84 20.42
C SER A 152 9.56 -3.22 20.57
N ALA A 153 8.28 -3.33 20.24
CA ALA A 153 7.53 -4.60 20.21
C ALA A 153 7.81 -5.47 18.98
N GLY A 154 8.53 -4.96 17.99
CA GLY A 154 8.94 -5.73 16.81
C GLY A 154 8.24 -5.37 15.51
N ALA A 155 7.53 -4.24 15.43
CA ALA A 155 7.08 -3.69 14.16
C ALA A 155 8.28 -3.27 13.31
N ASP A 156 8.36 -3.75 12.07
CA ASP A 156 9.47 -3.43 11.17
C ASP A 156 9.11 -2.27 10.22
N SER A 157 7.87 -2.20 9.77
CA SER A 157 7.38 -1.16 8.86
C SER A 157 5.86 -1.02 8.93
N VAL A 158 5.34 0.05 8.33
CA VAL A 158 3.90 0.38 8.32
C VAL A 158 3.39 0.51 6.88
N PRO A 159 2.28 -0.14 6.49
CA PRO A 159 1.60 0.11 5.22
C PRO A 159 1.14 1.57 5.10
N GLY A 160 1.28 2.15 3.91
CA GLY A 160 0.93 3.55 3.68
C GLY A 160 -0.55 3.88 3.92
N ALA A 161 -1.44 3.03 3.42
CA ALA A 161 -2.90 3.13 3.60
C ALA A 161 -3.46 4.57 3.52
N ALA A 162 -2.91 5.36 2.60
CA ALA A 162 -3.21 6.77 2.43
C ALA A 162 -4.60 7.04 1.81
N ASP A 163 -5.17 6.06 1.15
CA ASP A 163 -6.33 6.21 0.26
C ASP A 163 -6.05 7.35 -0.74
N LEU A 164 -6.68 8.51 -0.57
CA LEU A 164 -6.33 9.73 -1.28
C LEU A 164 -6.11 10.87 -0.28
N LEU A 165 -4.93 11.51 -0.32
CA LEU A 165 -4.52 12.58 0.60
C LEU A 165 -5.04 13.94 0.10
N VAL A 166 -6.35 14.04 -0.05
CA VAL A 166 -7.10 15.22 -0.48
C VAL A 166 -8.25 15.43 0.49
N GLU A 167 -8.28 16.56 1.17
CA GLU A 167 -9.24 16.83 2.24
C GLU A 167 -10.70 16.73 1.79
N ARG A 168 -11.04 17.21 0.59
CA ARG A 168 -12.41 17.11 0.05
C ARG A 168 -12.87 15.66 -0.04
N ILE A 169 -12.02 14.80 -0.58
CA ILE A 169 -12.30 13.37 -0.76
C ILE A 169 -12.39 12.68 0.59
N ARG A 170 -11.43 12.93 1.50
CA ARG A 170 -11.40 12.32 2.84
C ARG A 170 -12.65 12.67 3.65
N LYS A 171 -13.03 13.95 3.71
CA LYS A 171 -14.25 14.40 4.40
C LYS A 171 -15.52 13.77 3.82
N SER A 172 -15.56 13.55 2.51
CA SER A 172 -16.71 12.93 1.84
C SER A 172 -16.79 11.43 2.02
N LEU A 173 -15.67 10.70 1.88
CA LEU A 173 -15.66 9.25 1.73
C LEU A 173 -15.15 8.48 2.97
N CYS A 174 -14.29 9.07 3.78
CA CYS A 174 -13.71 8.41 4.96
C CYS A 174 -13.47 9.39 6.14
N PRO A 175 -14.51 10.13 6.60
CA PRO A 175 -14.36 11.22 7.56
C PRO A 175 -13.82 10.79 8.94
N ASN A 176 -13.90 9.51 9.26
CA ASN A 176 -13.46 8.96 10.54
C ASN A 176 -12.06 8.31 10.49
N LYS A 177 -11.34 8.44 9.37
CA LYS A 177 -9.91 8.09 9.29
C LYS A 177 -9.03 9.26 9.74
N CYS A 178 -7.76 9.02 9.95
CA CYS A 178 -6.81 10.10 10.22
C CYS A 178 -6.84 11.18 9.12
N SER A 179 -6.64 12.45 9.46
CA SER A 179 -6.51 13.55 8.51
C SER A 179 -5.22 13.41 7.68
N VAL A 180 -5.05 14.26 6.66
CA VAL A 180 -3.79 14.33 5.89
C VAL A 180 -2.62 14.71 6.82
N GLU A 181 -2.83 15.66 7.72
CA GLU A 181 -1.81 16.10 8.68
C GLU A 181 -1.40 14.98 9.63
N GLU A 182 -2.36 14.25 10.19
CA GLU A 182 -2.09 13.10 11.07
C GLU A 182 -1.40 11.97 10.32
N TRP A 183 -1.74 11.76 9.04
CA TRP A 183 -1.02 10.78 8.22
C TRP A 183 0.45 11.19 8.06
N VAL A 184 0.73 12.45 7.76
CA VAL A 184 2.10 12.98 7.66
C VAL A 184 2.83 12.90 9.01
N GLU A 185 2.15 13.19 10.13
CA GLU A 185 2.71 13.04 11.48
C GLU A 185 3.17 11.61 11.75
N VAL A 186 2.37 10.60 11.36
CA VAL A 186 2.78 9.19 11.48
C VAL A 186 4.03 8.93 10.64
N MET A 187 4.13 9.44 9.41
CA MET A 187 5.32 9.24 8.56
C MET A 187 6.58 9.85 9.18
N ARG A 188 6.48 11.05 9.76
CA ARG A 188 7.56 11.68 10.53
C ARG A 188 7.97 10.81 11.72
N ALA A 189 7.01 10.34 12.49
CA ALA A 189 7.25 9.49 13.65
C ALA A 189 7.94 8.16 13.26
N LEU A 190 7.57 7.57 12.11
CA LEU A 190 8.25 6.39 11.58
C LEU A 190 9.70 6.67 11.24
N ALA A 191 9.98 7.76 10.53
CA ALA A 191 11.34 8.16 10.17
C ALA A 191 12.22 8.41 11.40
N GLU A 192 11.70 9.13 12.40
CA GLU A 192 12.38 9.38 13.68
C GLU A 192 12.72 8.09 14.44
N ASN A 193 11.92 7.04 14.24
CA ASN A 193 12.15 5.72 14.82
C ASN A 193 12.90 4.76 13.87
N SER A 194 13.48 5.23 12.76
CA SER A 194 14.18 4.41 11.77
C SER A 194 13.32 3.25 11.25
N MET A 195 12.01 3.47 11.14
CA MET A 195 11.06 2.59 10.47
C MET A 195 10.78 3.08 9.07
N THR A 196 10.31 2.17 8.21
CA THR A 196 9.95 2.48 6.83
C THR A 196 8.46 2.31 6.59
N SER A 197 7.99 2.89 5.48
CA SER A 197 6.61 2.76 5.02
C SER A 197 6.57 2.55 3.50
N SER A 198 5.40 2.24 2.99
CA SER A 198 5.03 2.46 1.59
C SER A 198 4.16 3.70 1.48
N ALA A 199 4.15 4.34 0.31
CA ALA A 199 3.12 5.32 -0.02
C ALA A 199 2.08 4.66 -0.92
N THR A 200 0.80 5.00 -0.76
CA THR A 200 -0.28 4.39 -1.54
C THR A 200 -1.23 5.45 -2.06
N MET A 201 -1.82 5.21 -3.24
CA MET A 201 -2.92 6.00 -3.78
C MET A 201 -4.07 5.07 -4.18
N THR A 202 -5.26 5.29 -3.63
CA THR A 202 -6.50 4.71 -4.17
C THR A 202 -7.21 5.79 -4.97
N PHE A 203 -7.47 5.55 -6.25
CA PHE A 203 -8.06 6.54 -7.16
C PHE A 203 -9.31 6.00 -7.87
N GLY A 204 -10.01 6.86 -8.64
CA GLY A 204 -11.29 6.52 -9.26
C GLY A 204 -12.46 6.66 -8.29
N MET A 205 -12.32 7.48 -7.24
CA MET A 205 -13.33 7.73 -6.21
C MET A 205 -14.11 9.05 -6.43
N GLY A 206 -14.00 9.65 -7.63
CA GLY A 206 -14.59 10.95 -7.96
C GLY A 206 -13.67 12.14 -7.70
N GLU A 207 -12.40 11.90 -7.60
CA GLU A 207 -11.35 12.91 -7.62
C GLU A 207 -11.07 13.42 -9.03
N THR A 208 -10.55 14.64 -9.13
CA THR A 208 -10.04 15.22 -10.38
C THR A 208 -8.58 14.81 -10.61
N PHE A 209 -8.08 15.03 -11.85
CA PHE A 209 -6.66 14.85 -12.14
C PHE A 209 -5.78 15.74 -11.26
N ALA A 210 -6.19 16.99 -11.04
CA ALA A 210 -5.47 17.92 -10.16
C ALA A 210 -5.37 17.39 -8.72
N GLU A 211 -6.38 16.71 -8.22
CA GLU A 211 -6.38 16.09 -6.89
C GLU A 211 -5.47 14.84 -6.84
N ARG A 212 -5.32 14.10 -7.95
CA ARG A 212 -4.28 13.05 -8.02
C ARG A 212 -2.88 13.67 -7.93
N VAL A 213 -2.64 14.78 -8.62
CA VAL A 213 -1.36 15.51 -8.51
C VAL A 213 -1.15 16.07 -7.10
N GLU A 214 -2.20 16.60 -6.45
CA GLU A 214 -2.14 17.05 -5.05
C GLU A 214 -1.71 15.92 -4.11
N HIS A 215 -2.31 14.74 -4.24
CA HIS A 215 -1.90 13.57 -3.47
C HIS A 215 -0.43 13.23 -3.68
N LEU A 216 0.01 13.16 -4.94
CA LEU A 216 1.42 12.88 -5.27
C LEU A 216 2.37 13.94 -4.70
N ASP A 217 1.94 15.19 -4.66
CA ASP A 217 2.72 16.29 -4.08
C ASP A 217 2.89 16.15 -2.56
N VAL A 218 1.83 15.74 -1.85
CA VAL A 218 1.92 15.42 -0.41
C VAL A 218 2.90 14.28 -0.18
N VAL A 219 2.79 13.19 -0.95
CA VAL A 219 3.70 12.04 -0.85
C VAL A 219 5.14 12.46 -1.12
N ARG A 220 5.39 13.19 -2.20
CA ARG A 220 6.75 13.63 -2.58
C ARG A 220 7.39 14.52 -1.53
N ARG A 221 6.65 15.53 -1.01
CA ARG A 221 7.15 16.42 0.04
C ARG A 221 7.43 15.67 1.34
N THR A 222 6.56 14.73 1.71
CA THR A 222 6.79 13.89 2.88
C THR A 222 8.05 13.02 2.69
N GLN A 223 8.27 12.49 1.49
CA GLN A 223 9.49 11.74 1.19
C GLN A 223 10.74 12.62 1.21
N ASP A 224 10.69 13.85 0.68
CA ASP A 224 11.79 14.81 0.74
C ASP A 224 12.18 15.13 2.19
N GLU A 225 11.19 15.23 3.08
CA GLU A 225 11.40 15.54 4.49
C GLU A 225 11.92 14.33 5.28
N THR A 226 11.43 13.14 4.99
CA THR A 226 11.56 11.99 5.90
C THR A 226 12.38 10.83 5.34
N GLY A 227 12.42 10.66 4.03
CA GLY A 227 13.02 9.47 3.40
C GLY A 227 12.33 8.14 3.74
N VAL A 228 11.11 8.17 4.29
CA VAL A 228 10.45 7.03 4.92
C VAL A 228 9.94 5.98 3.94
N PHE A 229 9.58 6.41 2.71
CA PHE A 229 8.94 5.52 1.75
C PHE A 229 9.95 4.67 0.97
N LYS A 230 9.76 3.37 0.99
CA LYS A 230 10.48 2.41 0.14
C LYS A 230 9.81 2.26 -1.23
N ALA A 231 8.48 2.30 -1.26
CA ALA A 231 7.73 2.10 -2.49
C ALA A 231 6.47 2.96 -2.56
N PHE A 232 6.01 3.19 -3.78
CA PHE A 232 4.70 3.75 -4.08
C PHE A 232 3.82 2.70 -4.77
N ILE A 233 2.54 2.65 -4.38
CA ILE A 233 1.55 1.73 -4.93
C ILE A 233 0.28 2.52 -5.25
N ALA A 234 -0.11 2.56 -6.54
CA ALA A 234 -1.41 3.05 -6.97
C ALA A 234 -2.32 1.89 -7.36
N TRP A 235 -3.59 1.98 -7.00
CA TRP A 235 -4.63 1.09 -7.50
C TRP A 235 -5.97 1.79 -7.63
N PRO A 236 -6.76 1.46 -8.66
CA PRO A 236 -8.11 1.98 -8.76
C PRO A 236 -9.02 1.37 -7.70
N VAL A 237 -9.99 2.15 -7.24
CA VAL A 237 -11.07 1.63 -6.39
C VAL A 237 -11.92 0.63 -7.17
N SER A 238 -12.37 -0.40 -6.48
CA SER A 238 -13.44 -1.26 -6.96
C SER A 238 -14.74 -0.80 -6.30
N PRO A 239 -15.64 -0.10 -7.00
CA PRO A 239 -16.84 0.49 -6.41
C PRO A 239 -17.91 -0.54 -6.06
N GLU A 240 -17.85 -1.74 -6.64
CA GLU A 240 -18.83 -2.79 -6.49
C GLU A 240 -19.02 -3.19 -5.00
N ARG A 241 -20.25 -3.35 -4.59
CA ARG A 241 -20.66 -3.69 -3.20
C ARG A 241 -20.27 -2.65 -2.15
N THR A 242 -20.04 -1.40 -2.58
CA THR A 242 -19.72 -0.27 -1.71
C THR A 242 -20.78 0.82 -1.77
N LEU A 243 -20.71 1.83 -0.91
CA LEU A 243 -21.65 2.96 -0.93
C LEU A 243 -21.42 3.94 -2.10
N ILE A 244 -20.37 3.73 -2.89
CA ILE A 244 -20.08 4.51 -4.12
C ILE A 244 -20.39 3.74 -5.39
N GLU A 245 -20.90 2.52 -5.31
CA GLU A 245 -21.40 1.75 -6.46
C GLU A 245 -22.47 2.55 -7.20
N GLY A 246 -22.33 2.63 -8.52
CA GLY A 246 -23.20 3.42 -9.41
C GLY A 246 -23.05 4.94 -9.33
N LYS A 247 -22.15 5.46 -8.45
CA LYS A 247 -21.85 6.89 -8.34
C LYS A 247 -20.54 7.28 -8.98
N VAL A 248 -19.65 6.33 -9.15
CA VAL A 248 -18.36 6.47 -9.86
C VAL A 248 -18.22 5.33 -10.85
N GLU A 249 -17.59 5.62 -11.97
CA GLU A 249 -17.20 4.59 -12.92
C GLU A 249 -15.90 3.92 -12.46
N ARG A 250 -15.81 2.60 -12.64
CA ARG A 250 -14.58 1.89 -12.37
C ARG A 250 -13.50 2.34 -13.34
N ALA A 251 -12.37 2.77 -12.83
CA ALA A 251 -11.21 3.10 -13.64
C ALA A 251 -10.71 1.84 -14.37
N GLY A 252 -10.49 1.95 -15.68
CA GLY A 252 -9.95 0.86 -16.48
C GLY A 252 -8.43 0.87 -16.57
N ALA A 253 -7.87 -0.16 -17.19
CA ALA A 253 -6.43 -0.31 -17.37
C ALA A 253 -5.73 0.93 -17.98
N PRO A 254 -6.29 1.66 -18.97
CA PRO A 254 -5.66 2.87 -19.49
C PRO A 254 -5.51 3.98 -18.42
N ASP A 255 -6.51 4.20 -17.58
CA ASP A 255 -6.44 5.20 -16.51
C ASP A 255 -5.45 4.76 -15.41
N PHE A 256 -5.45 3.46 -15.08
CA PHE A 256 -4.44 2.91 -14.17
C PHE A 256 -3.01 3.12 -14.69
N LEU A 257 -2.74 2.77 -15.94
CA LEU A 257 -1.40 2.90 -16.54
C LEU A 257 -0.97 4.37 -16.66
N LYS A 258 -1.89 5.29 -16.97
CA LYS A 258 -1.62 6.74 -16.95
C LYS A 258 -1.25 7.23 -15.54
N THR A 259 -2.03 6.83 -14.54
CA THR A 259 -1.79 7.20 -13.14
C THR A 259 -0.46 6.65 -12.65
N LEU A 260 -0.12 5.41 -13.01
CA LEU A 260 1.15 4.77 -12.67
C LEU A 260 2.34 5.51 -13.31
N ALA A 261 2.25 5.80 -14.61
CA ALA A 261 3.31 6.48 -15.33
C ALA A 261 3.52 7.92 -14.82
N LEU A 262 2.45 8.65 -14.56
CA LEU A 262 2.50 9.97 -13.90
C LEU A 262 3.18 9.87 -12.54
N SER A 263 2.77 8.90 -11.72
CA SER A 263 3.35 8.69 -10.38
C SER A 263 4.85 8.41 -10.44
N ARG A 264 5.29 7.54 -11.36
CA ARG A 264 6.72 7.25 -11.57
C ARG A 264 7.51 8.49 -12.01
N ALA A 265 6.93 9.29 -12.91
CA ALA A 265 7.58 10.50 -13.40
C ALA A 265 7.68 11.59 -12.32
N TYR A 266 6.61 11.72 -11.49
CA TYR A 266 6.51 12.77 -10.48
C TYR A 266 7.26 12.44 -9.19
N LEU A 267 7.20 11.18 -8.73
CA LEU A 267 7.85 10.71 -7.49
C LEU A 267 9.32 10.34 -7.76
N ASP A 268 10.14 11.34 -8.01
CA ASP A 268 11.55 11.21 -8.35
C ASP A 268 12.43 10.68 -7.20
N ASN A 269 11.91 10.76 -5.98
CA ASN A 269 12.55 10.42 -4.72
C ASN A 269 12.08 9.07 -4.11
N ILE A 270 11.28 8.28 -4.84
CA ILE A 270 10.86 6.93 -4.43
C ILE A 270 11.38 5.91 -5.45
N ASP A 271 12.18 4.94 -4.96
CA ASP A 271 12.89 4.00 -5.82
C ASP A 271 11.97 2.96 -6.48
N TYR A 272 10.97 2.46 -5.73
CA TYR A 272 10.12 1.38 -6.20
C TYR A 272 8.68 1.85 -6.44
N VAL A 273 8.12 1.48 -7.60
CA VAL A 273 6.70 1.64 -7.92
C VAL A 273 6.14 0.27 -8.27
N GLN A 274 5.07 -0.11 -7.57
CA GLN A 274 4.46 -1.43 -7.74
C GLN A 274 3.38 -1.42 -8.84
N SER A 275 3.24 -2.56 -9.51
CA SER A 275 2.35 -2.71 -10.67
C SER A 275 0.86 -2.92 -10.35
N GLY A 276 0.45 -3.03 -9.08
CA GLY A 276 -0.96 -3.00 -8.67
C GLY A 276 -1.83 -4.15 -9.19
N TRP A 277 -1.33 -5.37 -9.31
CA TRP A 277 -2.00 -6.53 -9.92
C TRP A 277 -3.32 -6.93 -9.23
N LEU A 278 -3.51 -6.60 -7.96
CA LEU A 278 -4.64 -7.08 -7.15
C LEU A 278 -5.99 -6.65 -7.73
N THR A 279 -6.11 -5.40 -8.17
CA THR A 279 -7.36 -4.86 -8.76
C THR A 279 -7.44 -5.09 -10.28
N GLU A 280 -6.31 -4.95 -10.98
CA GLU A 280 -6.26 -4.96 -12.45
C GLU A 280 -5.89 -6.32 -13.06
N GLY A 281 -5.43 -7.27 -12.25
CA GLY A 281 -4.99 -8.58 -12.68
C GLY A 281 -3.56 -8.61 -13.21
N LEU A 282 -3.03 -9.83 -13.34
CA LEU A 282 -1.61 -10.07 -13.69
C LEU A 282 -1.26 -9.59 -15.12
N LYS A 283 -2.21 -9.62 -16.06
CA LYS A 283 -1.97 -9.16 -17.45
C LYS A 283 -1.69 -7.66 -17.52
N VAL A 284 -2.45 -6.86 -16.76
CA VAL A 284 -2.23 -5.41 -16.69
C VAL A 284 -0.97 -5.11 -15.88
N ALA A 285 -0.69 -5.89 -14.83
CA ALA A 285 0.54 -5.75 -14.06
C ALA A 285 1.81 -6.01 -14.89
N GLU A 286 1.78 -6.98 -15.82
CA GLU A 286 2.84 -7.20 -16.80
C GLU A 286 3.08 -5.95 -17.66
N VAL A 287 2.02 -5.38 -18.22
CA VAL A 287 2.09 -4.15 -19.02
C VAL A 287 2.58 -2.95 -18.18
N ALA A 288 2.20 -2.88 -16.91
CA ALA A 288 2.61 -1.81 -16.00
C ALA A 288 4.14 -1.69 -15.82
N LEU A 289 4.89 -2.80 -16.03
CA LEU A 289 6.35 -2.78 -16.05
C LEU A 289 6.92 -1.90 -17.17
N LEU A 290 6.19 -1.73 -18.29
CA LEU A 290 6.54 -0.81 -19.37
C LEU A 290 6.22 0.66 -19.03
N PHE A 291 5.30 0.88 -18.09
CA PHE A 291 4.74 2.20 -17.77
C PHE A 291 5.26 2.78 -16.44
N GLY A 292 6.37 2.28 -15.92
CA GLY A 292 7.05 2.87 -14.77
C GLY A 292 7.16 1.97 -13.53
N ALA A 293 6.46 0.84 -13.48
CA ALA A 293 6.66 -0.12 -12.41
C ALA A 293 8.02 -0.81 -12.52
N ASN A 294 8.62 -1.13 -11.37
CA ASN A 294 9.83 -1.92 -11.23
C ASN A 294 9.72 -2.97 -10.10
N ASP A 295 8.49 -3.17 -9.60
CA ASP A 295 8.16 -4.18 -8.60
C ASP A 295 6.73 -4.66 -8.85
N VAL A 296 6.47 -5.96 -8.74
CA VAL A 296 5.13 -6.53 -8.93
C VAL A 296 4.32 -6.52 -7.64
N GLY A 297 5.00 -6.29 -6.51
CA GLY A 297 4.38 -6.30 -5.20
C GLY A 297 4.39 -7.66 -4.53
N GLY A 298 3.50 -7.86 -3.59
CA GLY A 298 3.38 -9.10 -2.83
C GLY A 298 2.42 -10.10 -3.46
N VAL A 299 2.59 -11.38 -3.16
CA VAL A 299 1.63 -12.43 -3.53
C VAL A 299 0.31 -12.32 -2.76
N LEU A 300 0.30 -11.58 -1.65
CA LEU A 300 -0.87 -11.22 -0.84
C LEU A 300 -1.75 -12.45 -0.50
N MET A 301 -1.12 -13.51 0.03
CA MET A 301 -1.87 -14.69 0.47
C MET A 301 -3.00 -14.26 1.41
N ASP A 302 -4.22 -14.77 1.17
CA ASP A 302 -5.43 -14.54 1.95
C ASP A 302 -5.92 -13.07 2.03
N GLU A 303 -5.58 -12.25 1.04
CA GLU A 303 -6.16 -10.92 0.91
C GLU A 303 -7.71 -11.00 0.87
N MET A 304 -8.38 -10.18 1.66
CA MET A 304 -9.84 -10.20 1.81
C MET A 304 -10.52 -8.87 1.50
N VAL A 305 -9.80 -7.76 1.53
CA VAL A 305 -10.39 -6.41 1.46
C VAL A 305 -10.89 -6.10 0.05
N VAL A 306 -10.06 -6.31 -0.96
CA VAL A 306 -10.44 -6.14 -2.37
C VAL A 306 -11.38 -7.26 -2.80
N ARG A 307 -11.17 -8.48 -2.32
CA ARG A 307 -12.07 -9.62 -2.62
C ARG A 307 -13.50 -9.41 -2.12
N ALA A 308 -13.73 -8.61 -1.09
CA ALA A 308 -15.08 -8.26 -0.65
C ALA A 308 -15.88 -7.55 -1.74
N THR A 309 -15.24 -6.85 -2.67
CA THR A 309 -15.91 -6.20 -3.81
C THR A 309 -16.32 -7.18 -4.92
N GLY A 310 -15.86 -8.43 -4.86
CA GLY A 310 -16.11 -9.46 -5.88
C GLY A 310 -14.94 -9.71 -6.82
N ILE A 311 -13.84 -8.97 -6.72
CA ILE A 311 -12.60 -9.26 -7.43
C ILE A 311 -11.95 -10.51 -6.80
N ASP A 312 -11.58 -11.49 -7.63
CA ASP A 312 -10.89 -12.71 -7.17
C ASP A 312 -9.56 -12.94 -7.94
N ASN A 313 -8.80 -11.88 -8.13
CA ASN A 313 -7.43 -12.01 -8.63
C ASN A 313 -6.56 -12.67 -7.56
N ARG A 314 -5.75 -13.65 -7.99
CA ARG A 314 -4.83 -14.40 -7.12
C ARG A 314 -3.48 -14.51 -7.80
N ALA A 315 -2.43 -14.54 -7.02
CA ALA A 315 -1.08 -14.73 -7.50
C ALA A 315 -0.29 -15.68 -6.62
N THR A 316 0.69 -16.34 -7.22
CA THR A 316 1.72 -17.12 -6.56
C THR A 316 3.09 -16.54 -6.92
N ALA A 317 4.14 -16.90 -6.20
CA ALA A 317 5.50 -16.52 -6.56
C ALA A 317 5.85 -16.95 -8.01
N GLU A 318 5.35 -18.11 -8.45
CA GLU A 318 5.53 -18.58 -9.83
C GLU A 318 4.84 -17.65 -10.84
N ASN A 319 3.61 -17.22 -10.56
CA ASN A 319 2.90 -16.26 -11.43
C ASN A 319 3.66 -14.93 -11.53
N MET A 320 4.20 -14.44 -10.39
CA MET A 320 4.99 -13.20 -10.37
C MET A 320 6.24 -13.34 -11.25
N ARG A 321 6.99 -14.44 -11.10
CA ARG A 321 8.16 -14.72 -11.95
C ARG A 321 7.77 -14.81 -13.43
N LYS A 322 6.68 -15.52 -13.75
CA LYS A 322 6.22 -15.68 -15.15
C LYS A 322 5.95 -14.34 -15.83
N ILE A 323 5.21 -13.43 -15.21
CA ILE A 323 4.91 -12.13 -15.83
C ILE A 323 6.16 -11.25 -15.95
N ILE A 324 7.12 -11.33 -15.01
CA ILE A 324 8.39 -10.60 -15.09
C ILE A 324 9.24 -11.13 -16.24
N VAL A 325 9.37 -12.45 -16.37
CA VAL A 325 10.11 -13.08 -17.48
C VAL A 325 9.43 -12.80 -18.82
N SER A 326 8.10 -12.90 -18.89
CA SER A 326 7.32 -12.57 -20.09
C SER A 326 7.54 -11.13 -20.56
N ALA A 327 7.72 -10.20 -19.63
CA ALA A 327 8.09 -8.82 -19.91
C ALA A 327 9.59 -8.65 -20.33
N GLY A 328 10.38 -9.71 -20.41
CA GLY A 328 11.80 -9.66 -20.78
C GLY A 328 12.72 -9.17 -19.66
N LEU A 329 12.32 -9.31 -18.41
CA LEU A 329 13.04 -8.87 -17.21
C LEU A 329 13.50 -10.04 -16.36
N VAL A 330 14.47 -9.81 -15.47
CA VAL A 330 14.96 -10.77 -14.48
C VAL A 330 14.11 -10.65 -13.20
N PRO A 331 13.46 -11.74 -12.77
CA PRO A 331 12.71 -11.76 -11.53
C PRO A 331 13.64 -11.69 -10.32
N ARG A 332 13.31 -10.83 -9.37
CA ARG A 332 14.01 -10.66 -8.12
C ARG A 332 13.04 -10.86 -6.94
N GLU A 333 13.19 -11.96 -6.21
CA GLU A 333 12.53 -12.09 -4.92
C GLU A 333 13.21 -11.17 -3.91
N ARG A 334 12.43 -10.39 -3.19
CA ARG A 334 12.93 -9.44 -2.21
C ARG A 334 12.29 -9.61 -0.84
N ASN A 335 12.94 -9.07 0.19
CA ASN A 335 12.39 -8.94 1.53
C ASN A 335 11.59 -7.64 1.70
N GLY A 336 11.16 -7.35 2.93
CA GLY A 336 10.45 -6.12 3.29
C GLY A 336 11.28 -4.84 3.19
N LEU A 337 12.61 -4.94 3.20
CA LEU A 337 13.56 -3.83 2.97
C LEU A 337 13.86 -3.58 1.49
N TYR A 338 13.27 -4.35 0.59
CA TYR A 338 13.57 -4.33 -0.85
C TYR A 338 14.98 -4.84 -1.19
N GLU A 339 15.61 -5.58 -0.29
CA GLU A 339 16.87 -6.28 -0.54
C GLU A 339 16.59 -7.60 -1.27
N THR A 340 17.52 -7.98 -2.17
CA THR A 340 17.40 -9.22 -2.93
C THR A 340 17.58 -10.43 -2.03
N VAL A 341 16.61 -11.32 -2.02
CA VAL A 341 16.68 -12.65 -1.38
C VAL A 341 17.18 -13.67 -2.40
N SER A 342 16.63 -13.65 -3.61
CA SER A 342 17.05 -14.51 -4.73
C SER A 342 16.78 -13.88 -6.09
N GLU A 343 17.54 -14.27 -7.11
CA GLU A 343 17.33 -13.93 -8.52
C GLU A 343 17.13 -15.23 -9.32
N PHE A 344 16.34 -15.20 -10.39
CA PHE A 344 15.93 -16.37 -11.18
C PHE A 344 16.22 -16.19 -12.67
#